data_97f42fb524201d0c881522c5bc857920
#
_entry.id   97f42fb524201d0c881522c5bc857920
#
_cell.length_a   1.000
_cell.length_b   1.000
_cell.length_c   1.000
_cell.angle_alpha   90.00
_cell.angle_beta   90.00
_cell.angle_gamma   90.00
#
_symmetry.space_group_name_H-M   'P 1'
#
loop_
_entity.id
_entity.type
_entity.pdbx_description
1 polymer ?
#
loop_
_entity_poly.entity_id
_entity_poly.type
_entity_poly.pdbx_seq_one_letter_code
_entity_poly.pdbx_strand_id
1 'polypeptide(L)'
;MATKKLNGTVIVTYRCNARCTMCNRYKAPSKPEEEIRLETIRKLPPMYFTNITGGEPFIRTDLKDIVRELRKKSDRIVISTNGFFTDRILDLCKEFPDIGIRISIEGLEQTNNEIRGLADGYNRGYTTLKKLREMGMKDVGFGMTVQDKNAPDLVPLYRLSDEMGMEFATATLHNSFYFVEAKNIIHDRPMVAKNFEALINELLRSNSPKKWFRAYFNHGLINYLYGQKRLLPCDMSFDTFFIDPYGDVMPCNGTKDKEVMGNLNTQSWDALWSSPEAEAVRAKVRHCDRDCWMIGSVSPAMHKYIWKPGFWVLTHKFKALFTKTPYSMYELKVCRDYRDGRVSKEELDRCSTCDLNCVVNNGLSAASQEQLRHKSGEEIVDADIADQLRQ
;
A
#
# COMPACT_ATOMS: atom_id res chain seq x y z
N MET A 1 -30.67 -2.88 -13.10
CA MET A 1 -29.89 -3.57 -12.06
C MET A 1 -28.97 -2.57 -11.42
N ALA A 2 -28.85 -2.52 -10.09
CA ALA A 2 -27.92 -1.61 -9.42
C ALA A 2 -26.50 -1.97 -9.84
N THR A 3 -25.75 -0.99 -10.32
CA THR A 3 -24.35 -1.18 -10.73
C THR A 3 -23.54 -1.63 -9.51
N LYS A 4 -22.83 -2.75 -9.61
CA LYS A 4 -21.98 -3.27 -8.52
C LYS A 4 -20.92 -2.21 -8.17
N LYS A 5 -20.88 -1.80 -6.90
CA LYS A 5 -19.81 -0.92 -6.42
C LYS A 5 -18.48 -1.67 -6.39
N LEU A 6 -17.40 -0.97 -6.68
CA LEU A 6 -16.03 -1.50 -6.72
C LEU A 6 -15.15 -0.85 -5.65
N ASN A 7 -13.95 -1.37 -5.48
CA ASN A 7 -12.89 -0.70 -4.73
C ASN A 7 -11.90 -0.07 -5.72
N GLY A 8 -11.68 1.22 -5.63
CA GLY A 8 -10.82 1.97 -6.54
C GLY A 8 -9.54 2.47 -5.86
N THR A 9 -8.44 2.42 -6.58
CA THR A 9 -7.23 3.17 -6.23
C THR A 9 -6.95 4.18 -7.35
N VAL A 10 -6.97 5.45 -7.00
CA VAL A 10 -6.75 6.56 -7.93
C VAL A 10 -5.37 7.15 -7.66
N ILE A 11 -4.45 6.90 -8.57
CA ILE A 11 -3.10 7.47 -8.57
C ILE A 11 -3.19 8.80 -9.30
N VAL A 12 -3.23 9.90 -8.55
CA VAL A 12 -3.51 11.22 -9.14
C VAL A 12 -2.30 11.88 -9.78
N THR A 13 -1.09 11.49 -9.37
CA THR A 13 0.18 12.02 -9.87
C THR A 13 1.30 11.02 -9.64
N TYR A 14 2.35 11.09 -10.46
CA TYR A 14 3.61 10.40 -10.21
C TYR A 14 4.70 11.31 -9.65
N ARG A 15 4.44 12.62 -9.52
CA ARG A 15 5.34 13.58 -8.87
C ARG A 15 5.41 13.32 -7.38
N CYS A 16 6.61 13.40 -6.79
CA CYS A 16 6.83 13.20 -5.37
C CYS A 16 7.99 14.07 -4.86
N ASN A 17 7.82 14.67 -3.70
CA ASN A 17 8.87 15.41 -3.01
C ASN A 17 9.78 14.50 -2.15
N ALA A 18 9.39 13.23 -1.89
CA ALA A 18 10.17 12.28 -1.12
C ALA A 18 11.09 11.45 -2.05
N ARG A 19 12.26 11.05 -1.51
CA ARG A 19 13.25 10.20 -2.19
C ARG A 19 13.45 8.90 -1.42
N CYS A 20 12.34 8.16 -1.20
CA CYS A 20 12.35 6.95 -0.38
C CYS A 20 13.30 5.91 -0.94
N THR A 21 14.05 5.24 -0.04
CA THR A 21 15.02 4.20 -0.41
C THR A 21 14.37 2.99 -1.11
N MET A 22 13.07 2.76 -0.87
CA MET A 22 12.29 1.64 -1.40
C MET A 22 11.45 2.00 -2.64
N CYS A 23 11.51 3.26 -3.11
CA CYS A 23 10.67 3.75 -4.19
C CYS A 23 11.42 4.75 -5.05
N ASN A 24 11.49 4.51 -6.35
CA ASN A 24 12.15 5.38 -7.32
C ASN A 24 11.15 6.23 -8.12
N ARG A 25 9.90 6.37 -7.65
CA ARG A 25 8.86 7.10 -8.39
C ARG A 25 9.24 8.57 -8.66
N TYR A 26 9.98 9.20 -7.77
CA TYR A 26 10.50 10.55 -7.94
C TYR A 26 11.44 10.72 -9.16
N LYS A 27 12.05 9.61 -9.64
CA LYS A 27 12.89 9.60 -10.84
C LYS A 27 12.10 9.53 -12.15
N ALA A 28 10.81 9.20 -12.08
CA ALA A 28 9.92 9.09 -13.24
C ALA A 28 8.59 9.81 -12.95
N PRO A 29 8.61 11.13 -12.74
CA PRO A 29 7.42 11.93 -12.47
C PRO A 29 6.51 12.00 -13.68
N SER A 30 5.22 12.23 -13.45
CA SER A 30 4.29 12.64 -14.51
C SER A 30 4.44 14.13 -14.79
N LYS A 31 4.09 14.56 -16.00
CA LYS A 31 3.94 15.99 -16.30
C LYS A 31 2.56 16.47 -15.87
N PRO A 32 2.44 17.66 -15.26
CA PRO A 32 1.15 18.17 -14.76
C PRO A 32 0.04 18.17 -15.81
N GLU A 33 0.35 18.55 -17.05
CA GLU A 33 -0.58 18.63 -18.17
C GLU A 33 -1.07 17.27 -18.70
N GLU A 34 -0.32 16.18 -18.40
CA GLU A 34 -0.67 14.81 -18.78
C GLU A 34 -1.48 14.10 -17.66
N GLU A 35 -1.57 14.69 -16.46
CA GLU A 35 -2.23 14.07 -15.34
C GLU A 35 -3.75 14.04 -15.50
N ILE A 36 -4.36 13.00 -14.93
CA ILE A 36 -5.81 12.75 -14.94
C ILE A 36 -6.60 13.99 -14.55
N ARG A 37 -7.60 14.34 -15.37
CA ARG A 37 -8.46 15.51 -15.23
C ARG A 37 -9.81 15.15 -14.59
N LEU A 38 -10.55 16.16 -14.16
CA LEU A 38 -11.87 15.97 -13.54
C LEU A 38 -12.86 15.25 -14.47
N GLU A 39 -12.76 15.49 -15.80
CA GLU A 39 -13.61 14.79 -16.78
C GLU A 39 -13.42 13.29 -16.74
N THR A 40 -12.18 12.82 -16.55
CA THR A 40 -11.83 11.41 -16.46
C THR A 40 -12.28 10.85 -15.12
N ILE A 41 -12.09 11.59 -14.01
CA ILE A 41 -12.59 11.22 -12.67
C ILE A 41 -14.12 11.04 -12.68
N ARG A 42 -14.86 11.87 -13.40
CA ARG A 42 -16.33 11.77 -13.55
C ARG A 42 -16.79 10.50 -14.27
N LYS A 43 -15.94 9.85 -15.04
CA LYS A 43 -16.24 8.59 -15.72
C LYS A 43 -16.12 7.36 -14.80
N LEU A 44 -15.46 7.47 -13.63
CA LEU A 44 -15.27 6.36 -12.70
C LEU A 44 -16.63 5.79 -12.23
N PRO A 45 -16.69 4.48 -11.92
CA PRO A 45 -17.91 3.82 -11.46
C PRO A 45 -18.25 4.18 -10.01
N PRO A 46 -19.42 3.77 -9.51
CA PRO A 46 -19.71 3.78 -8.07
C PRO A 46 -18.73 2.88 -7.29
N MET A 47 -18.28 3.35 -6.12
CA MET A 47 -17.27 2.67 -5.32
C MET A 47 -17.69 2.53 -3.86
N TYR A 48 -17.37 1.39 -3.23
CA TYR A 48 -17.44 1.25 -1.77
C TYR A 48 -16.29 2.00 -1.09
N PHE A 49 -15.12 1.93 -1.73
CA PHE A 49 -13.90 2.48 -1.17
C PHE A 49 -13.02 3.05 -2.28
N THR A 50 -12.46 4.22 -2.02
CA THR A 50 -11.46 4.84 -2.89
C THR A 50 -10.21 5.18 -2.08
N ASN A 51 -9.07 4.65 -2.51
CA ASN A 51 -7.78 5.14 -2.05
C ASN A 51 -7.22 6.15 -3.05
N ILE A 52 -7.01 7.38 -2.63
CA ILE A 52 -6.29 8.39 -3.42
C ILE A 52 -4.81 8.29 -3.02
N THR A 53 -3.96 8.13 -4.01
CA THR A 53 -2.51 8.01 -3.82
C THR A 53 -1.78 8.61 -5.01
N GLY A 54 -0.45 8.47 -5.03
CA GLY A 54 0.37 8.96 -6.12
C GLY A 54 1.85 8.77 -5.82
N GLY A 55 2.68 9.64 -6.36
CA GLY A 55 3.92 10.01 -5.74
C GLY A 55 3.59 10.68 -4.40
N GLU A 56 3.18 11.95 -4.46
CA GLU A 56 2.57 12.66 -3.32
C GLU A 56 1.32 13.42 -3.79
N PRO A 57 0.11 13.02 -3.37
CA PRO A 57 -1.12 13.64 -3.85
C PRO A 57 -1.21 15.15 -3.57
N PHE A 58 -0.67 15.61 -2.44
CA PHE A 58 -0.76 17.01 -2.03
C PHE A 58 0.16 17.96 -2.80
N ILE A 59 0.92 17.46 -3.78
CA ILE A 59 1.58 18.28 -4.80
C ILE A 59 0.55 18.89 -5.76
N ARG A 60 -0.57 18.18 -6.02
CA ARG A 60 -1.63 18.68 -6.90
C ARG A 60 -2.41 19.82 -6.25
N THR A 61 -2.57 20.91 -6.96
CA THR A 61 -3.33 22.10 -6.53
C THR A 61 -4.84 21.90 -6.64
N ASP A 62 -5.29 20.99 -7.51
CA ASP A 62 -6.70 20.64 -7.75
C ASP A 62 -7.18 19.40 -6.98
N LEU A 63 -6.41 18.92 -5.99
CA LEU A 63 -6.75 17.72 -5.23
C LEU A 63 -8.12 17.84 -4.53
N LYS A 64 -8.51 19.03 -4.06
CA LYS A 64 -9.83 19.28 -3.47
C LYS A 64 -10.96 19.01 -4.46
N ASP A 65 -10.80 19.43 -5.70
CA ASP A 65 -11.81 19.21 -6.73
C ASP A 65 -11.92 17.73 -7.10
N ILE A 66 -10.79 17.02 -7.15
CA ILE A 66 -10.76 15.57 -7.33
C ILE A 66 -11.51 14.87 -6.19
N VAL A 67 -11.24 15.21 -4.93
CA VAL A 67 -11.94 14.65 -3.77
C VAL A 67 -13.44 14.93 -3.85
N ARG A 68 -13.82 16.15 -4.22
CA ARG A 68 -15.23 16.55 -4.36
C ARG A 68 -15.97 15.72 -5.43
N GLU A 69 -15.35 15.44 -6.55
CA GLU A 69 -15.93 14.59 -7.59
C GLU A 69 -15.99 13.11 -7.14
N LEU A 70 -14.94 12.59 -6.49
CA LEU A 70 -14.92 11.22 -6.00
C LEU A 70 -15.94 10.96 -4.88
N ARG A 71 -16.22 11.94 -4.03
CA ARG A 71 -17.29 11.83 -2.99
C ARG A 71 -18.68 11.59 -3.54
N LYS A 72 -18.96 12.02 -4.76
CA LYS A 72 -20.24 11.75 -5.42
C LYS A 72 -20.43 10.28 -5.78
N LYS A 73 -19.36 9.49 -5.75
CA LYS A 73 -19.30 8.10 -6.25
C LYS A 73 -18.75 7.08 -5.26
N SER A 74 -18.12 7.53 -4.18
CA SER A 74 -17.44 6.66 -3.23
C SER A 74 -18.04 6.80 -1.83
N ASP A 75 -18.39 5.66 -1.21
CA ASP A 75 -18.92 5.66 0.16
C ASP A 75 -17.84 6.02 1.19
N ARG A 76 -16.58 5.70 0.93
CA ARG A 76 -15.44 6.03 1.78
C ARG A 76 -14.21 6.37 0.94
N ILE A 77 -13.56 7.48 1.27
CA ILE A 77 -12.31 7.92 0.66
C ILE A 77 -11.21 7.93 1.70
N VAL A 78 -10.03 7.42 1.34
CA VAL A 78 -8.80 7.53 2.13
C VAL A 78 -7.71 8.11 1.23
N ILE A 79 -6.95 9.07 1.74
CA ILE A 79 -5.77 9.62 1.06
C ILE A 79 -4.51 9.09 1.73
N SER A 80 -3.64 8.48 0.94
CA SER A 80 -2.29 8.08 1.35
C SER A 80 -1.30 9.17 0.99
N THR A 81 -0.59 9.71 1.98
CA THR A 81 0.33 10.85 1.83
C THR A 81 1.59 10.67 2.67
N ASN A 82 2.67 11.34 2.33
CA ASN A 82 3.86 11.40 3.17
C ASN A 82 3.73 12.39 4.34
N GLY A 83 2.64 13.17 4.39
CA GLY A 83 2.33 14.08 5.48
C GLY A 83 3.14 15.38 5.51
N PHE A 84 3.96 15.63 4.51
CA PHE A 84 4.87 16.78 4.49
C PHE A 84 4.15 18.13 4.35
N PHE A 85 3.06 18.17 3.59
CA PHE A 85 2.30 19.39 3.29
C PHE A 85 1.19 19.63 4.32
N THR A 86 1.55 19.81 5.60
CA THR A 86 0.63 19.93 6.73
C THR A 86 -0.54 20.86 6.44
N ASP A 87 -0.27 22.11 6.04
CA ASP A 87 -1.34 23.11 5.87
C ASP A 87 -2.30 22.77 4.75
N ARG A 88 -1.83 22.19 3.64
CA ARG A 88 -2.69 21.71 2.54
C ARG A 88 -3.56 20.53 2.98
N ILE A 89 -3.00 19.62 3.79
CA ILE A 89 -3.74 18.48 4.35
C ILE A 89 -4.85 18.98 5.29
N LEU A 90 -4.52 19.88 6.21
CA LEU A 90 -5.49 20.45 7.15
C LEU A 90 -6.59 21.23 6.43
N ASP A 91 -6.22 22.01 5.42
CA ASP A 91 -7.15 22.80 4.62
C ASP A 91 -8.12 21.92 3.82
N LEU A 92 -7.65 20.80 3.26
CA LEU A 92 -8.50 19.82 2.61
C LEU A 92 -9.43 19.15 3.62
N CYS A 93 -8.95 18.77 4.80
CA CYS A 93 -9.73 18.10 5.83
C CYS A 93 -10.76 19.01 6.51
N LYS A 94 -10.58 20.34 6.51
CA LYS A 94 -11.63 21.29 6.93
C LYS A 94 -12.87 21.20 6.05
N GLU A 95 -12.69 21.01 4.74
CA GLU A 95 -13.78 20.87 3.78
C GLU A 95 -14.37 19.45 3.80
N PHE A 96 -13.53 18.43 4.03
CA PHE A 96 -13.92 17.01 3.98
C PHE A 96 -13.56 16.29 5.28
N PRO A 97 -14.27 16.55 6.41
CA PRO A 97 -13.89 15.99 7.71
C PRO A 97 -14.16 14.50 7.88
N ASP A 98 -14.87 13.88 6.94
CA ASP A 98 -15.26 12.46 6.94
C ASP A 98 -14.33 11.55 6.12
N ILE A 99 -13.35 12.11 5.42
CA ILE A 99 -12.36 11.30 4.70
C ILE A 99 -11.30 10.74 5.64
N GLY A 100 -10.66 9.65 5.21
CA GLY A 100 -9.51 9.08 5.92
C GLY A 100 -8.18 9.66 5.43
N ILE A 101 -7.23 9.84 6.35
CA ILE A 101 -5.85 10.22 6.03
C ILE A 101 -4.90 9.15 6.56
N ARG A 102 -4.03 8.63 5.72
CA ARG A 102 -2.95 7.71 6.10
C ARG A 102 -1.62 8.36 5.80
N ILE A 103 -0.89 8.70 6.85
CA ILE A 103 0.43 9.29 6.73
C ILE A 103 1.48 8.20 6.81
N SER A 104 2.33 8.16 5.79
CA SER A 104 3.41 7.19 5.71
C SER A 104 4.54 7.60 6.66
N ILE A 105 4.72 6.83 7.73
CA ILE A 105 5.82 6.97 8.70
C ILE A 105 6.49 5.60 8.83
N GLU A 106 7.76 5.54 8.46
CA GLU A 106 8.51 4.30 8.27
C GLU A 106 9.35 3.91 9.50
N GLY A 107 9.11 4.50 10.66
CA GLY A 107 9.84 4.24 11.90
C GLY A 107 9.88 5.47 12.81
N LEU A 108 10.75 5.45 13.82
CA LEU A 108 11.03 6.61 14.64
C LEU A 108 11.82 7.66 13.82
N GLU A 109 12.04 8.85 14.37
CA GLU A 109 12.50 10.03 13.64
C GLU A 109 13.66 9.78 12.68
N GLN A 110 14.78 9.27 13.19
CA GLN A 110 15.97 9.04 12.38
C GLN A 110 15.68 8.01 11.27
N THR A 111 15.14 6.87 11.64
CA THR A 111 14.82 5.76 10.72
C THR A 111 13.86 6.23 9.62
N ASN A 112 12.82 6.98 10.00
CA ASN A 112 11.85 7.52 9.05
C ASN A 112 12.52 8.47 8.05
N ASN A 113 13.29 9.45 8.54
CA ASN A 113 13.89 10.48 7.70
C ASN A 113 14.89 9.90 6.70
N GLU A 114 15.68 8.90 7.14
CA GLU A 114 16.60 8.18 6.27
C GLU A 114 15.88 7.34 5.21
N ILE A 115 14.82 6.59 5.57
CA ILE A 115 14.07 5.75 4.61
C ILE A 115 13.29 6.62 3.62
N ARG A 116 12.66 7.70 4.11
CA ARG A 116 11.83 8.58 3.27
C ARG A 116 12.66 9.55 2.42
N GLY A 117 13.95 9.75 2.76
CA GLY A 117 14.81 10.73 2.10
C GLY A 117 14.27 12.15 2.21
N LEU A 118 13.62 12.47 3.33
CA LEU A 118 13.03 13.76 3.65
C LEU A 118 13.62 14.27 4.97
N ALA A 119 14.36 15.35 4.93
CA ALA A 119 14.75 16.07 6.14
C ALA A 119 13.47 16.53 6.88
N ASP A 120 13.42 16.31 8.18
CA ASP A 120 12.26 16.67 9.03
C ASP A 120 10.93 15.96 8.65
N GLY A 121 10.99 14.91 7.82
CA GLY A 121 9.81 14.20 7.34
C GLY A 121 8.99 13.57 8.46
N TYR A 122 9.66 13.04 9.50
CA TYR A 122 8.99 12.49 10.68
C TYR A 122 8.21 13.56 11.44
N ASN A 123 8.85 14.66 11.81
CA ASN A 123 8.23 15.71 12.62
C ASN A 123 7.07 16.39 11.88
N ARG A 124 7.18 16.59 10.56
CA ARG A 124 6.08 17.10 9.74
C ARG A 124 4.90 16.11 9.69
N GLY A 125 5.16 14.84 9.39
CA GLY A 125 4.12 13.82 9.36
C GLY A 125 3.44 13.64 10.73
N TYR A 126 4.22 13.57 11.80
CA TYR A 126 3.72 13.44 13.16
C TYR A 126 2.90 14.67 13.60
N THR A 127 3.39 15.88 13.31
CA THR A 127 2.66 17.12 13.57
C THR A 127 1.34 17.17 12.81
N THR A 128 1.34 16.73 11.55
CA THR A 128 0.12 16.65 10.74
C THR A 128 -0.88 15.69 11.37
N LEU A 129 -0.45 14.49 11.79
CA LEU A 129 -1.31 13.52 12.49
C LEU A 129 -1.93 14.13 13.75
N LYS A 130 -1.11 14.77 14.59
CA LYS A 130 -1.56 15.42 15.83
C LYS A 130 -2.61 16.48 15.56
N LYS A 131 -2.36 17.40 14.62
CA LYS A 131 -3.30 18.45 14.24
C LYS A 131 -4.60 17.91 13.65
N LEU A 132 -4.55 16.87 12.83
CA LEU A 132 -5.76 16.20 12.31
C LEU A 132 -6.60 15.60 13.44
N ARG A 133 -5.97 15.03 14.46
CA ARG A 133 -6.66 14.52 15.64
C ARG A 133 -7.29 15.62 16.47
N GLU A 134 -6.56 16.72 16.70
CA GLU A 134 -7.03 17.93 17.37
C GLU A 134 -8.24 18.56 16.66
N MET A 135 -8.29 18.48 15.31
CA MET A 135 -9.45 18.89 14.50
C MET A 135 -10.65 17.93 14.63
N GLY A 136 -10.54 16.82 15.35
CA GLY A 136 -11.61 15.85 15.53
C GLY A 136 -11.76 14.83 14.40
N MET A 137 -10.78 14.73 13.49
CA MET A 137 -10.79 13.72 12.44
C MET A 137 -10.75 12.29 13.04
N LYS A 138 -11.68 11.42 12.60
CA LYS A 138 -11.84 10.07 13.16
C LYS A 138 -11.01 9.03 12.42
N ASP A 139 -10.90 9.16 11.10
CA ASP A 139 -10.24 8.17 10.23
C ASP A 139 -8.82 8.61 9.85
N VAL A 140 -7.96 8.74 10.87
CA VAL A 140 -6.56 9.17 10.72
C VAL A 140 -5.63 8.07 11.22
N GLY A 141 -4.49 7.90 10.57
CA GLY A 141 -3.53 6.89 11.02
C GLY A 141 -2.21 6.86 10.27
N PHE A 142 -1.36 6.01 10.78
CA PHE A 142 -0.04 5.74 10.28
C PHE A 142 -0.06 4.64 9.20
N GLY A 143 0.87 4.72 8.27
CA GLY A 143 1.20 3.63 7.34
C GLY A 143 2.70 3.35 7.40
N MET A 144 3.08 2.07 7.55
CA MET A 144 4.48 1.65 7.64
C MET A 144 4.75 0.48 6.69
N THR A 145 5.76 0.62 5.85
CA THR A 145 6.31 -0.46 5.02
C THR A 145 7.53 -1.05 5.72
N VAL A 146 7.36 -2.23 6.29
CA VAL A 146 8.37 -2.89 7.13
C VAL A 146 9.47 -3.51 6.26
N GLN A 147 10.72 -3.24 6.62
CA GLN A 147 11.94 -3.74 6.03
C GLN A 147 13.01 -3.93 7.11
N ASP A 148 14.19 -4.46 6.76
CA ASP A 148 15.27 -4.74 7.74
C ASP A 148 15.54 -3.57 8.67
N LYS A 149 15.69 -2.35 8.09
CA LYS A 149 16.12 -1.16 8.82
C LYS A 149 15.12 -0.70 9.88
N ASN A 150 13.82 -0.84 9.61
CA ASN A 150 12.77 -0.29 10.47
C ASN A 150 11.95 -1.34 11.21
N ALA A 151 12.19 -2.62 11.01
CA ALA A 151 11.48 -3.66 11.74
C ALA A 151 11.56 -3.50 13.28
N PRO A 152 12.70 -3.08 13.88
CA PRO A 152 12.75 -2.80 15.32
C PRO A 152 11.80 -1.68 15.78
N ASP A 153 11.47 -0.73 14.91
CA ASP A 153 10.57 0.39 15.22
C ASP A 153 9.08 0.02 15.08
N LEU A 154 8.75 -1.16 14.55
CA LEU A 154 7.38 -1.57 14.25
C LEU A 154 6.45 -1.53 15.46
N VAL A 155 6.84 -2.16 16.56
CA VAL A 155 6.03 -2.19 17.79
C VAL A 155 6.06 -0.84 18.51
N PRO A 156 7.20 -0.16 18.69
CA PRO A 156 7.22 1.20 19.21
C PRO A 156 6.29 2.17 18.47
N LEU A 157 6.33 2.18 17.15
CA LEU A 157 5.48 3.06 16.35
C LEU A 157 3.99 2.66 16.42
N TYR A 158 3.68 1.36 16.48
CA TYR A 158 2.32 0.89 16.72
C TYR A 158 1.78 1.39 18.07
N ARG A 159 2.57 1.26 19.14
CA ARG A 159 2.16 1.73 20.49
C ARG A 159 1.90 3.24 20.49
N LEU A 160 2.78 4.02 19.86
CA LEU A 160 2.56 5.46 19.69
C LEU A 160 1.24 5.76 18.97
N SER A 161 0.95 5.05 17.88
CA SER A 161 -0.31 5.22 17.15
C SER A 161 -1.53 4.84 17.98
N ASP A 162 -1.40 3.80 18.81
CA ASP A 162 -2.47 3.30 19.67
C ASP A 162 -2.77 4.26 20.83
N GLU A 163 -1.75 4.84 21.46
CA GLU A 163 -1.85 5.89 22.47
C GLU A 163 -2.55 7.14 21.93
N MET A 164 -2.30 7.48 20.67
CA MET A 164 -2.98 8.57 19.97
C MET A 164 -4.42 8.19 19.53
N GLY A 165 -4.86 6.96 19.73
CA GLY A 165 -6.15 6.45 19.28
C GLY A 165 -6.29 6.44 17.75
N MET A 166 -5.21 6.20 17.03
CA MET A 166 -5.13 6.24 15.57
C MET A 166 -5.02 4.85 14.94
N GLU A 167 -5.31 4.80 13.64
CA GLU A 167 -5.11 3.60 12.84
C GLU A 167 -3.63 3.33 12.57
N PHE A 168 -3.25 2.06 12.53
CA PHE A 168 -1.92 1.63 12.13
C PHE A 168 -2.01 0.61 10.99
N ALA A 169 -1.55 1.00 9.82
CA ALA A 169 -1.53 0.15 8.63
C ALA A 169 -0.10 -0.33 8.35
N THR A 170 0.06 -1.60 8.06
CA THR A 170 1.35 -2.22 7.76
C THR A 170 1.39 -2.75 6.33
N ALA A 171 2.56 -2.78 5.75
CA ALA A 171 2.93 -3.54 4.58
C ALA A 171 4.34 -4.12 4.82
N THR A 172 4.77 -5.08 4.02
CA THR A 172 6.18 -5.46 3.96
C THR A 172 6.79 -4.94 2.66
N LEU A 173 8.10 -4.71 2.67
CA LEU A 173 8.87 -4.29 1.52
C LEU A 173 8.60 -5.23 0.33
N HIS A 174 8.34 -4.65 -0.84
CA HIS A 174 8.07 -5.42 -2.05
C HIS A 174 8.45 -4.63 -3.31
N ASN A 175 8.54 -5.33 -4.42
CA ASN A 175 8.83 -4.78 -5.73
C ASN A 175 7.55 -4.60 -6.54
N SER A 176 7.50 -3.54 -7.35
CA SER A 176 6.35 -3.22 -8.20
C SER A 176 6.77 -2.28 -9.33
N PHE A 177 6.21 -2.45 -10.51
CA PHE A 177 6.36 -1.46 -11.60
C PHE A 177 5.94 -0.05 -11.14
N TYR A 178 4.96 0.02 -10.23
CA TYR A 178 4.48 1.27 -9.68
C TYR A 178 5.56 2.05 -8.92
N PHE A 179 6.44 1.36 -8.17
CA PHE A 179 7.52 2.01 -7.43
C PHE A 179 8.74 2.34 -8.30
N VAL A 180 8.77 1.89 -9.56
CA VAL A 180 9.97 1.97 -10.41
C VAL A 180 11.17 1.32 -9.71
N GLU A 181 10.89 0.25 -8.96
CA GLU A 181 11.88 -0.47 -8.17
C GLU A 181 11.63 -1.98 -8.25
N ALA A 182 12.69 -2.71 -8.57
CA ALA A 182 12.67 -4.17 -8.72
C ALA A 182 13.76 -4.87 -7.87
N LYS A 183 14.52 -4.11 -7.08
CA LYS A 183 15.69 -4.62 -6.34
C LYS A 183 15.50 -4.56 -4.81
N ASN A 184 14.29 -4.27 -4.35
CA ASN A 184 13.98 -4.32 -2.93
C ASN A 184 14.12 -5.75 -2.41
N ILE A 185 14.94 -5.96 -1.38
CA ILE A 185 15.19 -7.24 -0.73
C ILE A 185 15.14 -7.04 0.78
N ILE A 186 14.55 -8.00 1.48
CA ILE A 186 14.66 -8.16 2.93
C ILE A 186 15.73 -9.22 3.18
N HIS A 187 16.81 -8.81 3.85
CA HIS A 187 17.97 -9.67 4.10
C HIS A 187 17.84 -10.51 5.36
N ASP A 188 17.24 -9.97 6.42
CA ASP A 188 17.01 -10.69 7.69
C ASP A 188 15.52 -10.93 7.94
N ARG A 189 14.95 -11.86 7.19
CA ARG A 189 13.55 -12.24 7.31
C ARG A 189 13.15 -12.76 8.66
N PRO A 190 13.96 -13.60 9.36
CA PRO A 190 13.65 -14.02 10.72
C PRO A 190 13.50 -12.84 11.68
N MET A 191 14.36 -11.84 11.61
CA MET A 191 14.27 -10.64 12.45
C MET A 191 13.01 -9.83 12.12
N VAL A 192 12.71 -9.60 10.83
CA VAL A 192 11.49 -8.91 10.39
C VAL A 192 10.24 -9.67 10.81
N ALA A 193 10.21 -11.00 10.61
CA ALA A 193 9.10 -11.86 11.02
C ALA A 193 8.87 -11.83 12.53
N LYS A 194 9.94 -11.82 13.36
CA LYS A 194 9.85 -11.73 14.82
C LYS A 194 9.24 -10.41 15.28
N ASN A 195 9.51 -9.31 14.58
CA ASN A 195 8.88 -8.02 14.88
C ASN A 195 7.39 -8.02 14.49
N PHE A 196 7.01 -8.65 13.36
CA PHE A 196 5.60 -8.87 13.05
C PHE A 196 4.92 -9.79 14.07
N GLU A 197 5.57 -10.87 14.55
CA GLU A 197 5.06 -11.73 15.60
C GLU A 197 4.75 -10.93 16.87
N ALA A 198 5.67 -10.05 17.28
CA ALA A 198 5.47 -9.17 18.43
C ALA A 198 4.25 -8.26 18.23
N LEU A 199 4.10 -7.63 17.07
CA LEU A 199 2.93 -6.81 16.72
C LEU A 199 1.63 -7.63 16.74
N ILE A 200 1.61 -8.84 16.17
CA ILE A 200 0.45 -9.73 16.16
C ILE A 200 0.00 -10.03 17.59
N ASN A 201 0.92 -10.31 18.49
CA ASN A 201 0.63 -10.58 19.88
C ASN A 201 0.06 -9.34 20.62
N GLU A 202 0.55 -8.13 20.33
CA GLU A 202 -0.04 -6.89 20.84
C GLU A 202 -1.49 -6.71 20.33
N LEU A 203 -1.72 -6.90 19.03
CA LEU A 203 -3.03 -6.76 18.40
C LEU A 203 -4.05 -7.77 18.94
N LEU A 204 -3.65 -9.03 19.18
CA LEU A 204 -4.50 -10.08 19.72
C LEU A 204 -4.88 -9.84 21.19
N ARG A 205 -4.06 -9.17 21.96
CA ARG A 205 -4.38 -8.81 23.36
C ARG A 205 -5.41 -7.69 23.47
N SER A 206 -5.59 -6.90 22.44
CA SER A 206 -6.56 -5.80 22.44
C SER A 206 -8.01 -6.29 22.55
N ASN A 207 -8.93 -5.40 22.92
CA ASN A 207 -10.38 -5.67 22.93
C ASN A 207 -11.08 -5.26 21.63
N SER A 208 -10.33 -4.84 20.59
CA SER A 208 -10.87 -4.36 19.33
C SER A 208 -10.91 -5.45 18.27
N PRO A 209 -12.10 -5.89 17.78
CA PRO A 209 -12.19 -6.83 16.67
C PRO A 209 -11.41 -6.40 15.43
N LYS A 210 -11.37 -5.10 15.13
CA LYS A 210 -10.59 -4.54 14.04
C LYS A 210 -9.09 -4.85 14.18
N LYS A 211 -8.54 -4.76 15.38
CA LYS A 211 -7.14 -5.10 15.68
C LYS A 211 -6.90 -6.60 15.53
N TRP A 212 -7.86 -7.47 15.87
CA TRP A 212 -7.73 -8.91 15.69
C TRP A 212 -7.65 -9.30 14.21
N PHE A 213 -8.46 -8.67 13.35
CA PHE A 213 -8.36 -8.87 11.90
C PHE A 213 -7.05 -8.31 11.33
N ARG A 214 -6.51 -7.23 11.90
CA ARG A 214 -5.16 -6.76 11.57
C ARG A 214 -4.07 -7.75 11.98
N ALA A 215 -4.25 -8.48 13.09
CA ALA A 215 -3.33 -9.56 13.48
C ALA A 215 -3.29 -10.66 12.40
N TYR A 216 -4.44 -11.09 11.89
CA TYR A 216 -4.49 -12.03 10.76
C TYR A 216 -3.84 -11.47 9.50
N PHE A 217 -4.05 -10.19 9.20
CA PHE A 217 -3.38 -9.55 8.07
C PHE A 217 -1.85 -9.60 8.22
N ASN A 218 -1.32 -9.28 9.40
CA ASN A 218 0.13 -9.34 9.67
C ASN A 218 0.67 -10.78 9.67
N HIS A 219 -0.13 -11.78 10.09
CA HIS A 219 0.21 -13.20 9.90
C HIS A 219 0.43 -13.53 8.42
N GLY A 220 -0.43 -13.04 7.54
CA GLY A 220 -0.26 -13.18 6.11
C GLY A 220 0.95 -12.41 5.54
N LEU A 221 1.39 -11.30 6.17
CA LEU A 221 2.64 -10.64 5.80
C LEU A 221 3.87 -11.50 6.12
N ILE A 222 3.88 -12.20 7.27
CA ILE A 222 4.95 -13.17 7.58
C ILE A 222 4.94 -14.30 6.55
N ASN A 223 3.76 -14.82 6.21
CA ASN A 223 3.62 -15.86 5.19
C ASN A 223 4.18 -15.42 3.83
N TYR A 224 3.86 -14.19 3.41
CA TYR A 224 4.37 -13.58 2.19
C TYR A 224 5.88 -13.32 2.24
N LEU A 225 6.40 -12.85 3.39
CA LEU A 225 7.83 -12.62 3.64
C LEU A 225 8.69 -13.87 3.35
N TYR A 226 8.13 -15.04 3.59
CA TYR A 226 8.77 -16.34 3.33
C TYR A 226 8.36 -16.98 1.99
N GLY A 227 7.80 -16.21 1.04
CA GLY A 227 7.46 -16.69 -0.28
C GLY A 227 6.41 -17.81 -0.31
N GLN A 228 5.54 -17.87 0.71
CA GLN A 228 4.53 -18.90 0.79
C GLN A 228 3.26 -18.54 0.01
N LYS A 229 2.53 -19.56 -0.43
CA LYS A 229 1.25 -19.38 -1.10
C LYS A 229 0.29 -18.48 -0.31
N ARG A 230 -0.40 -17.62 -1.02
CA ARG A 230 -1.37 -16.68 -0.49
C ARG A 230 -2.45 -17.37 0.35
N LEU A 231 -2.76 -16.84 1.54
CA LEU A 231 -3.74 -17.43 2.47
C LEU A 231 -5.19 -17.30 2.01
N LEU A 232 -5.49 -16.30 1.18
CA LEU A 232 -6.82 -16.01 0.62
C LEU A 232 -6.72 -15.83 -0.89
N PRO A 233 -7.79 -16.15 -1.66
CA PRO A 233 -7.81 -15.89 -3.10
C PRO A 233 -7.57 -14.42 -3.45
N CYS A 234 -7.07 -14.16 -4.65
CA CYS A 234 -6.91 -12.84 -5.20
C CYS A 234 -8.05 -12.55 -6.19
N ASP A 235 -8.93 -11.59 -5.84
CA ASP A 235 -10.05 -11.17 -6.68
C ASP A 235 -9.80 -9.79 -7.34
N MET A 236 -8.53 -9.43 -7.52
CA MET A 236 -8.15 -8.19 -8.20
C MET A 236 -8.68 -8.21 -9.64
N SER A 237 -9.02 -7.03 -10.17
CA SER A 237 -9.68 -6.82 -11.47
C SER A 237 -11.14 -7.31 -11.61
N PHE A 238 -11.72 -7.88 -10.56
CA PHE A 238 -13.14 -8.28 -10.52
C PHE A 238 -13.97 -7.39 -9.60
N ASP A 239 -13.40 -7.04 -8.44
CA ASP A 239 -14.02 -6.20 -7.41
C ASP A 239 -13.19 -4.93 -7.13
N THR A 240 -12.03 -4.81 -7.78
CA THR A 240 -11.06 -3.73 -7.56
C THR A 240 -10.42 -3.30 -8.86
N PHE A 241 -10.00 -2.05 -8.93
CA PHE A 241 -9.21 -1.49 -10.02
C PHE A 241 -8.23 -0.43 -9.52
N PHE A 242 -7.23 -0.17 -10.35
CA PHE A 242 -6.32 0.97 -10.21
C PHE A 242 -6.48 1.85 -11.45
N ILE A 243 -6.37 3.15 -11.28
CA ILE A 243 -6.23 4.09 -12.40
C ILE A 243 -5.00 4.93 -12.14
N ASP A 244 -4.16 5.09 -13.16
CA ASP A 244 -2.95 5.89 -13.07
C ASP A 244 -3.15 7.35 -13.52
N PRO A 245 -2.14 8.24 -13.36
CA PRO A 245 -2.27 9.64 -13.73
C PRO A 245 -2.55 9.85 -15.23
N TYR A 246 -2.25 8.89 -16.07
CA TYR A 246 -2.49 8.98 -17.52
C TYR A 246 -3.86 8.45 -17.94
N GLY A 247 -4.70 8.04 -16.97
CA GLY A 247 -6.03 7.51 -17.22
C GLY A 247 -6.07 6.02 -17.57
N ASP A 248 -4.94 5.32 -17.48
CA ASP A 248 -4.86 3.87 -17.70
C ASP A 248 -5.48 3.12 -16.52
N VAL A 249 -6.47 2.29 -16.83
CA VAL A 249 -7.09 1.39 -15.83
C VAL A 249 -6.32 0.07 -15.82
N MET A 250 -5.95 -0.34 -14.61
CA MET A 250 -5.12 -1.51 -14.35
C MET A 250 -5.80 -2.44 -13.36
N PRO A 251 -5.51 -3.76 -13.38
CA PRO A 251 -6.08 -4.72 -12.43
C PRO A 251 -5.57 -4.48 -11.00
N CYS A 252 -4.28 -4.19 -10.86
CA CYS A 252 -3.62 -3.90 -9.59
C CYS A 252 -2.27 -3.19 -9.86
N ASN A 253 -1.58 -2.78 -8.81
CA ASN A 253 -0.21 -2.25 -8.89
C ASN A 253 0.86 -3.31 -8.63
N GLY A 254 0.47 -4.58 -8.45
CA GLY A 254 1.37 -5.68 -8.10
C GLY A 254 1.73 -6.60 -9.25
N THR A 255 1.21 -6.43 -10.45
CA THR A 255 1.61 -7.21 -11.62
C THR A 255 3.08 -6.96 -11.96
N LYS A 256 3.70 -7.92 -12.65
CA LYS A 256 5.11 -7.84 -13.06
C LYS A 256 5.34 -6.63 -13.95
N ASP A 257 4.55 -6.54 -15.00
CA ASP A 257 4.51 -5.43 -15.94
C ASP A 257 3.24 -4.60 -15.74
N LYS A 258 3.21 -3.39 -16.28
CA LYS A 258 2.00 -2.56 -16.30
C LYS A 258 0.96 -3.20 -17.23
N GLU A 259 0.00 -3.92 -16.65
CA GLU A 259 -1.13 -4.49 -17.39
C GLU A 259 -2.26 -3.46 -17.49
N VAL A 260 -2.60 -3.05 -18.70
CA VAL A 260 -3.62 -2.02 -18.98
C VAL A 260 -4.89 -2.66 -19.51
N MET A 261 -6.01 -2.41 -18.85
CA MET A 261 -7.36 -2.86 -19.24
C MET A 261 -8.02 -1.93 -20.25
N GLY A 262 -7.57 -0.70 -20.34
CA GLY A 262 -8.04 0.38 -21.21
C GLY A 262 -7.75 1.74 -20.60
N ASN A 263 -8.11 2.83 -21.33
CA ASN A 263 -7.82 4.20 -20.90
C ASN A 263 -9.10 5.04 -20.83
N LEU A 264 -9.39 5.63 -19.67
CA LEU A 264 -10.60 6.42 -19.43
C LEU A 264 -10.58 7.81 -20.09
N ASN A 265 -9.44 8.30 -20.57
CA ASN A 265 -9.43 9.54 -21.33
C ASN A 265 -10.15 9.35 -22.67
N THR A 266 -10.06 8.15 -23.27
CA THR A 266 -10.59 7.83 -24.59
C THR A 266 -11.86 7.00 -24.59
N GLN A 267 -12.20 6.34 -23.47
CA GLN A 267 -13.32 5.40 -23.36
C GLN A 267 -14.28 5.77 -22.23
N SER A 268 -15.52 5.27 -22.26
CA SER A 268 -16.39 5.23 -21.08
C SER A 268 -15.99 4.07 -20.16
N TRP A 269 -16.40 4.14 -18.89
CA TRP A 269 -16.16 3.05 -17.93
C TRP A 269 -16.76 1.72 -18.40
N ASP A 270 -18.02 1.72 -18.81
CA ASP A 270 -18.73 0.49 -19.19
C ASP A 270 -18.12 -0.17 -20.44
N ALA A 271 -17.74 0.61 -21.43
CA ALA A 271 -17.06 0.11 -22.62
C ALA A 271 -15.70 -0.50 -22.28
N LEU A 272 -14.90 0.19 -21.44
CA LEU A 272 -13.62 -0.30 -20.99
C LEU A 272 -13.74 -1.56 -20.15
N TRP A 273 -14.62 -1.55 -19.13
CA TRP A 273 -14.72 -2.64 -18.15
C TRP A 273 -15.23 -3.95 -18.76
N SER A 274 -16.02 -3.87 -19.83
CA SER A 274 -16.56 -5.04 -20.57
C SER A 274 -15.77 -5.37 -21.85
N SER A 275 -14.64 -4.70 -22.09
CA SER A 275 -13.86 -4.89 -23.32
C SER A 275 -13.14 -6.26 -23.34
N PRO A 276 -12.83 -6.79 -24.55
CA PRO A 276 -11.99 -7.98 -24.70
C PRO A 276 -10.61 -7.83 -24.06
N GLU A 277 -10.03 -6.63 -24.13
CA GLU A 277 -8.73 -6.30 -23.54
C GLU A 277 -8.78 -6.42 -22.00
N ALA A 278 -9.83 -5.88 -21.39
CA ALA A 278 -10.03 -6.02 -19.94
C ALA A 278 -10.21 -7.50 -19.53
N GLU A 279 -10.92 -8.30 -20.32
CA GLU A 279 -11.08 -9.74 -20.03
C GLU A 279 -9.78 -10.52 -20.24
N ALA A 280 -8.97 -10.17 -21.23
CA ALA A 280 -7.64 -10.74 -21.42
C ALA A 280 -6.73 -10.47 -20.21
N VAL A 281 -6.76 -9.24 -19.66
CA VAL A 281 -6.02 -8.89 -18.44
C VAL A 281 -6.56 -9.66 -17.23
N ARG A 282 -7.89 -9.81 -17.07
CA ARG A 282 -8.49 -10.63 -16.01
C ARG A 282 -8.07 -12.09 -16.08
N ALA A 283 -7.97 -12.65 -17.30
CA ALA A 283 -7.48 -14.00 -17.48
C ALA A 283 -6.04 -14.18 -16.98
N LYS A 284 -5.15 -13.21 -17.27
CA LYS A 284 -3.80 -13.21 -16.70
C LYS A 284 -3.80 -13.13 -15.17
N VAL A 285 -4.66 -12.30 -14.57
CA VAL A 285 -4.75 -12.15 -13.11
C VAL A 285 -5.24 -13.44 -12.42
N ARG A 286 -6.16 -14.19 -13.05
CA ARG A 286 -6.61 -15.51 -12.54
C ARG A 286 -5.46 -16.52 -12.40
N HIS A 287 -4.43 -16.40 -13.23
CA HIS A 287 -3.26 -17.28 -13.24
C HIS A 287 -2.02 -16.61 -12.63
N CYS A 288 -2.22 -15.50 -11.89
CA CYS A 288 -1.10 -14.78 -11.27
C CYS A 288 -0.48 -15.61 -10.14
N ASP A 289 0.82 -15.84 -10.23
CA ASP A 289 1.65 -16.62 -9.31
C ASP A 289 2.40 -15.82 -8.24
N ARG A 290 2.18 -14.51 -8.19
CA ARG A 290 2.95 -13.62 -7.31
C ARG A 290 2.67 -13.77 -5.82
N ASP A 291 1.60 -14.42 -5.44
CA ASP A 291 1.20 -14.69 -4.05
C ASP A 291 1.25 -13.46 -3.10
N CYS A 292 1.23 -12.24 -3.66
CA CYS A 292 1.41 -11.00 -2.92
C CYS A 292 0.31 -10.78 -1.87
N TRP A 293 0.69 -10.19 -0.73
CA TRP A 293 -0.21 -9.96 0.42
C TRP A 293 -0.31 -8.48 0.76
N MET A 294 -0.93 -7.70 -0.16
CA MET A 294 -1.06 -6.25 -0.04
C MET A 294 -2.47 -5.87 0.38
N ILE A 295 -2.61 -4.85 1.23
CA ILE A 295 -3.88 -4.45 1.83
C ILE A 295 -5.01 -4.22 0.81
N GLY A 296 -4.70 -3.61 -0.33
CA GLY A 296 -5.67 -3.35 -1.40
C GLY A 296 -6.30 -4.62 -1.98
N SER A 297 -5.57 -5.75 -2.01
CA SER A 297 -6.06 -7.04 -2.49
C SER A 297 -6.55 -7.96 -1.37
N VAL A 298 -6.05 -7.77 -0.15
CA VAL A 298 -6.34 -8.65 0.99
C VAL A 298 -7.59 -8.20 1.73
N SER A 299 -7.78 -6.89 1.93
CA SER A 299 -8.94 -6.38 2.66
C SER A 299 -10.28 -6.80 2.03
N PRO A 300 -10.51 -6.65 0.72
CA PRO A 300 -11.72 -7.20 0.10
C PRO A 300 -11.86 -8.72 0.25
N ALA A 301 -10.76 -9.46 0.09
CA ALA A 301 -10.77 -10.92 0.25
C ALA A 301 -11.09 -11.35 1.70
N MET A 302 -10.59 -10.64 2.72
CA MET A 302 -10.91 -10.92 4.12
C MET A 302 -12.40 -10.73 4.41
N HIS A 303 -13.06 -9.75 3.80
CA HIS A 303 -14.51 -9.57 3.95
C HIS A 303 -15.30 -10.65 3.22
N LYS A 304 -14.89 -11.01 2.00
CA LYS A 304 -15.54 -12.03 1.19
C LYS A 304 -15.40 -13.44 1.77
N TYR A 305 -14.23 -13.77 2.32
CA TYR A 305 -13.91 -15.08 2.89
C TYR A 305 -13.78 -15.00 4.42
N ILE A 306 -14.66 -14.23 5.06
CA ILE A 306 -14.60 -13.84 6.48
C ILE A 306 -14.41 -15.03 7.45
N TRP A 307 -14.91 -16.22 7.10
CA TRP A 307 -14.82 -17.41 7.92
C TRP A 307 -13.36 -17.88 8.13
N LYS A 308 -12.44 -17.68 7.16
CA LYS A 308 -11.02 -18.04 7.32
C LYS A 308 -10.31 -17.16 8.35
N PRO A 309 -10.25 -15.80 8.19
CA PRO A 309 -9.68 -14.95 9.22
C PRO A 309 -10.45 -15.03 10.54
N GLY A 310 -11.78 -15.21 10.50
CA GLY A 310 -12.60 -15.35 11.70
C GLY A 310 -12.23 -16.56 12.55
N PHE A 311 -12.08 -17.73 11.94
CA PHE A 311 -11.63 -18.94 12.64
C PHE A 311 -10.23 -18.80 13.23
N TRP A 312 -9.29 -18.25 12.45
CA TRP A 312 -7.94 -17.98 12.92
C TRP A 312 -7.93 -17.01 14.12
N VAL A 313 -8.72 -15.94 14.04
CA VAL A 313 -8.87 -14.96 15.14
C VAL A 313 -9.44 -15.65 16.39
N LEU A 314 -10.51 -16.43 16.26
CA LEU A 314 -11.15 -17.10 17.40
C LEU A 314 -10.17 -18.03 18.13
N THR A 315 -9.41 -18.84 17.38
CA THR A 315 -8.42 -19.75 17.98
C THR A 315 -7.32 -19.00 18.75
N HIS A 316 -6.81 -17.90 18.18
CA HIS A 316 -5.75 -17.12 18.84
C HIS A 316 -6.27 -16.24 19.98
N LYS A 317 -7.50 -15.74 19.89
CA LYS A 317 -8.15 -15.05 21.02
C LYS A 317 -8.42 -16.00 22.19
N PHE A 318 -8.81 -17.23 21.91
CA PHE A 318 -8.94 -18.24 22.97
C PHE A 318 -7.60 -18.51 23.64
N LYS A 319 -6.51 -18.71 22.88
CA LYS A 319 -5.16 -18.84 23.43
C LYS A 319 -4.76 -17.61 24.28
N ALA A 320 -5.15 -16.39 23.84
CA ALA A 320 -4.83 -15.15 24.55
C ALA A 320 -5.45 -15.04 25.96
N LEU A 321 -6.42 -15.87 26.32
CA LEU A 321 -6.94 -15.97 27.67
C LEU A 321 -5.94 -16.63 28.64
N PHE A 322 -5.03 -17.45 28.12
CA PHE A 322 -4.11 -18.27 28.91
C PHE A 322 -2.64 -17.85 28.74
N THR A 323 -2.30 -17.07 27.73
CA THR A 323 -0.91 -16.66 27.47
C THR A 323 -0.82 -15.25 26.92
N LYS A 324 0.30 -14.57 27.23
CA LYS A 324 0.63 -13.24 26.66
C LYS A 324 1.13 -13.32 25.22
N THR A 325 1.50 -14.50 24.73
CA THR A 325 2.01 -14.77 23.38
C THR A 325 1.15 -15.84 22.70
N PRO A 326 -0.12 -15.50 22.34
CA PRO A 326 -1.05 -16.46 21.75
C PRO A 326 -0.67 -16.90 20.33
N TYR A 327 0.22 -16.17 19.68
CA TYR A 327 0.71 -16.44 18.33
C TYR A 327 2.22 -16.65 18.33
N SER A 328 2.69 -17.59 17.50
CA SER A 328 4.11 -17.76 17.16
C SER A 328 4.25 -17.90 15.64
N MET A 329 5.27 -17.24 15.05
CA MET A 329 5.60 -17.38 13.63
C MET A 329 5.92 -18.84 13.24
N TYR A 330 6.34 -19.67 14.20
CA TYR A 330 6.59 -21.10 13.99
C TYR A 330 5.33 -21.93 13.78
N GLU A 331 4.14 -21.34 13.80
CA GLU A 331 2.93 -21.96 13.25
C GLU A 331 3.03 -22.13 11.72
N LEU A 332 3.78 -21.26 11.04
CA LEU A 332 4.14 -21.44 9.63
C LEU A 332 5.17 -22.56 9.48
N LYS A 333 4.87 -23.51 8.58
CA LYS A 333 5.75 -24.68 8.37
C LYS A 333 7.19 -24.26 8.05
N VAL A 334 7.39 -23.33 7.14
CA VAL A 334 8.73 -22.86 6.72
C VAL A 334 9.53 -22.26 7.88
N CYS A 335 8.90 -21.47 8.75
CA CYS A 335 9.56 -20.92 9.93
C CYS A 335 9.94 -21.99 10.94
N ARG A 336 9.08 -23.00 11.13
CA ARG A 336 9.34 -24.15 11.97
C ARG A 336 10.49 -25.00 11.42
N ASP A 337 10.46 -25.29 10.13
CA ASP A 337 11.49 -26.10 9.48
C ASP A 337 12.87 -25.41 9.53
N TYR A 338 12.90 -24.08 9.42
CA TYR A 338 14.12 -23.30 9.64
C TYR A 338 14.61 -23.38 11.11
N ARG A 339 13.73 -23.15 12.08
CA ARG A 339 14.07 -23.28 13.52
C ARG A 339 14.65 -24.65 13.83
N ASP A 340 14.06 -25.71 13.28
CA ASP A 340 14.42 -27.10 13.55
C ASP A 340 15.61 -27.58 12.69
N GLY A 341 16.25 -26.67 11.92
CA GLY A 341 17.41 -26.95 11.09
C GLY A 341 17.15 -27.85 9.87
N ARG A 342 15.87 -28.03 9.49
CA ARG A 342 15.50 -28.80 8.29
C ARG A 342 15.62 -27.99 7.00
N VAL A 343 15.69 -26.68 7.12
CA VAL A 343 15.93 -25.73 6.02
C VAL A 343 17.05 -24.79 6.46
N SER A 344 18.09 -24.68 5.67
CA SER A 344 19.20 -23.76 5.94
C SER A 344 18.79 -22.31 5.67
N LYS A 345 19.56 -21.35 6.22
CA LYS A 345 19.36 -19.92 5.91
C LYS A 345 19.50 -19.66 4.41
N GLU A 346 20.43 -20.31 3.74
CA GLU A 346 20.66 -20.19 2.29
C GLU A 346 19.51 -20.78 1.47
N GLU A 347 18.87 -21.85 1.94
CA GLU A 347 17.67 -22.42 1.32
C GLU A 347 16.46 -21.54 1.58
N LEU A 348 16.34 -20.98 2.78
CA LEU A 348 15.32 -19.99 3.11
C LEU A 348 15.48 -18.72 2.25
N ASP A 349 16.70 -18.24 2.11
CA ASP A 349 17.05 -17.08 1.29
C ASP A 349 16.94 -17.40 -0.21
N ARG A 350 17.19 -18.64 -0.67
CA ARG A 350 16.95 -19.09 -2.05
C ARG A 350 15.47 -19.24 -2.38
N CYS A 351 14.68 -19.84 -1.50
CA CYS A 351 13.22 -19.99 -1.68
C CYS A 351 12.54 -18.62 -1.78
N SER A 352 13.05 -17.68 -1.05
CA SER A 352 12.57 -16.30 -0.96
C SER A 352 13.15 -15.39 -2.05
N THR A 353 14.37 -15.62 -2.51
CA THR A 353 14.94 -15.04 -3.72
C THR A 353 14.30 -15.62 -4.98
N CYS A 354 13.74 -16.81 -4.97
CA CYS A 354 13.04 -17.33 -6.15
C CYS A 354 11.73 -16.56 -6.41
N ASP A 355 10.94 -16.26 -5.41
CA ASP A 355 9.70 -15.49 -5.59
C ASP A 355 9.93 -13.96 -5.64
N LEU A 356 10.95 -13.47 -4.95
CA LEU A 356 11.43 -12.09 -5.11
C LEU A 356 12.38 -11.95 -6.32
N ASN A 357 13.17 -12.96 -6.68
CA ASN A 357 14.01 -12.97 -7.89
C ASN A 357 13.25 -13.38 -9.15
N CYS A 358 12.10 -14.03 -9.08
CA CYS A 358 11.16 -14.00 -10.20
C CYS A 358 10.68 -12.56 -10.48
N VAL A 359 10.62 -11.70 -9.46
CA VAL A 359 10.41 -10.26 -9.62
C VAL A 359 11.71 -9.54 -10.02
N VAL A 360 12.87 -9.96 -9.55
CA VAL A 360 14.17 -9.33 -9.85
C VAL A 360 14.79 -9.87 -11.16
N ASN A 361 14.75 -11.18 -11.42
CA ASN A 361 15.31 -11.77 -12.65
C ASN A 361 14.33 -11.81 -13.82
N ASN A 362 13.05 -11.67 -13.56
CA ASN A 362 12.00 -11.42 -14.52
C ASN A 362 11.36 -10.03 -14.32
N GLY A 363 12.02 -9.14 -13.57
CA GLY A 363 11.58 -7.77 -13.36
C GLY A 363 11.50 -7.01 -14.67
N LEU A 364 10.57 -6.09 -14.80
CA LEU A 364 10.30 -5.17 -15.90
C LEU A 364 10.70 -5.69 -17.29
N SER A 365 9.74 -5.91 -18.16
CA SER A 365 10.02 -6.26 -19.57
C SER A 365 11.06 -5.30 -20.17
N ALA A 366 11.76 -5.71 -21.20
CA ALA A 366 12.70 -4.85 -21.92
C ALA A 366 12.04 -3.51 -22.30
N ALA A 367 10.76 -3.52 -22.69
CA ALA A 367 9.97 -2.33 -22.98
C ALA A 367 9.77 -1.42 -21.75
N SER A 368 9.53 -1.99 -20.56
CA SER A 368 9.42 -1.21 -19.31
C SER A 368 10.76 -0.65 -18.87
N GLN A 369 11.85 -1.39 -19.10
CA GLN A 369 13.22 -0.90 -18.86
C GLN A 369 13.62 0.20 -19.84
N GLU A 370 13.19 0.10 -21.09
CA GLU A 370 13.46 1.08 -22.14
C GLU A 370 12.66 2.37 -21.92
N GLN A 371 11.39 2.30 -21.49
CA GLN A 371 10.62 3.45 -21.03
C GLN A 371 11.26 4.15 -19.83
N LEU A 372 11.92 3.40 -18.94
CA LEU A 372 12.65 3.97 -17.82
C LEU A 372 13.98 4.61 -18.25
N ARG A 373 14.69 4.03 -19.23
CA ARG A 373 15.94 4.60 -19.78
C ARG A 373 15.69 5.88 -20.58
N HIS A 374 14.63 5.94 -21.37
CA HIS A 374 14.28 7.16 -22.14
C HIS A 374 13.84 8.32 -21.24
N LYS A 375 13.32 8.04 -20.04
CA LYS A 375 12.89 9.09 -19.08
C LYS A 375 13.96 9.49 -18.06
N SER A 376 15.02 8.70 -17.87
CA SER A 376 16.11 9.01 -16.93
C SER A 376 17.24 9.87 -17.49
N GLY A 377 17.18 10.21 -18.79
CA GLY A 377 18.18 11.05 -19.46
C GLY A 377 17.92 12.56 -19.40
N GLU A 378 16.78 13.00 -18.92
CA GLU A 378 16.47 14.42 -18.70
C GLU A 378 16.30 14.67 -17.21
N GLU A 379 17.24 15.39 -16.59
CA GLU A 379 17.06 16.02 -15.29
C GLU A 379 15.99 17.13 -15.40
N ILE A 380 14.74 16.74 -15.31
CA ILE A 380 13.66 17.71 -15.12
C ILE A 380 13.54 17.91 -13.60
N VAL A 381 14.31 18.85 -13.08
CA VAL A 381 14.01 19.49 -11.80
C VAL A 381 12.82 20.40 -12.07
N ASP A 382 11.63 19.92 -11.71
CA ASP A 382 10.40 20.71 -11.83
C ASP A 382 10.55 21.94 -10.92
N ALA A 383 10.65 23.13 -11.50
CA ALA A 383 10.81 24.39 -10.76
C ALA A 383 9.66 24.59 -9.75
N ASP A 384 8.47 24.08 -10.05
CA ASP A 384 7.32 24.09 -9.16
C ASP A 384 7.52 23.27 -7.88
N ILE A 385 8.26 22.15 -7.93
CA ILE A 385 8.56 21.34 -6.73
C ILE A 385 9.61 22.04 -5.89
N ALA A 386 10.59 22.69 -6.50
CA ALA A 386 11.62 23.43 -5.78
C ALA A 386 11.05 24.65 -5.03
N ASP A 387 10.06 25.33 -5.60
CA ASP A 387 9.38 26.47 -4.98
C ASP A 387 8.44 26.03 -3.84
N GLN A 388 7.79 24.85 -3.99
CA GLN A 388 6.93 24.28 -2.96
C GLN A 388 7.70 23.70 -1.76
N LEU A 389 8.99 23.44 -1.90
CA LEU A 389 9.88 23.01 -0.82
C LEU A 389 10.42 24.18 0.00
N ARG A 390 10.30 25.43 -0.50
CA ARG A 390 10.75 26.66 0.19
C ARG A 390 9.65 27.32 1.02
N GLN A 391 8.41 26.94 0.86
CA GLN A 391 7.26 27.35 1.69
C GLN A 391 6.91 26.27 2.71
#